data_3320388eb21f7bd099b57033bc93c2c4
#
_entry.id   3320388eb21f7bd099b57033bc93c2c4
#
_cell.length_a   1.000
_cell.length_b   1.000
_cell.length_c   1.000
_cell.angle_alpha   90.00
_cell.angle_beta   90.00
_cell.angle_gamma   90.00
#
_symmetry.space_group_name_H-M   'P 1'
#
loop_
_entity.id
_entity.type
_entity.pdbx_description
1 polymer ?
#
loop_
_entity_poly.entity_id
_entity_poly.type
_entity_poly.pdbx_seq_one_letter_code
_entity_poly.pdbx_strand_id
1 'polypeptide(L)'
;MPSTKTQASRRLSILSTEEVDSLYGLPHFNDGERHIHFDLSPKERETIDAARTITAGVHLVLQLGYFKAKAQFFVFGLDNVQPDIAHILTRYFPGRLMAEVGALSKPTRLVQQRTILELLDYRLCGSDGKQALNAFAQRAAMLSTQPKFILREVLEHLSSQRVVAPGYTSLQDLVSQAVTDERKRVTRMLDAALPTDLQQSLNSLLHADDKIHLINVLKHEASDFSNKELRREVARRKQLSPLYAFAQSFLIDASLSSESIKYYAGLVQFYTIYKLRRMDISTVRLYLLCFAFHRFRQINDNLIEAFIHLVGQFDKHAKLAAKTAMQQASEEANSNLKAAGEVLGLFIDKSIASDCLFSTVKERAFGMLEPTAFSSVSNFLRNVTFDKLDYEWTYFTMLSPTIKRNLRHLFCDLDFAGRLENAPLVTAITVMQDLLRRSKSLRQADSAQFPESVIPQILKKHLFTESITDGGKRKALDVDRYEFLVYRLLRNALESGDLYVNHSNEFRQFEDDLISDARWAHKDAVLAEIGQPILTAPIEETLATLRTKLEDRLVKVNERVANCVNAHIKVAGQGEKKRWSLIYPTIPETGNAPFYNQLPGIPVAQLLRFVNGNT
;
A
#
# COMPACT_ATOMS: atom_id res chain seq x y z
N MET A 1 40.45 21.47 29.14
CA MET A 1 40.48 20.11 28.61
C MET A 1 39.72 20.12 27.27
N PRO A 2 40.31 19.73 26.15
CA PRO A 2 39.64 19.78 24.87
C PRO A 2 38.67 18.58 24.76
N SER A 3 37.41 18.88 24.43
CA SER A 3 36.37 17.90 24.12
C SER A 3 36.78 17.05 22.91
N THR A 4 36.97 15.77 23.13
CA THR A 4 37.07 14.77 22.06
C THR A 4 35.81 14.81 21.19
N LYS A 5 35.91 15.46 20.05
CA LYS A 5 34.91 15.30 18.98
C LYS A 5 34.88 13.83 18.59
N THR A 6 33.83 13.14 18.98
CA THR A 6 33.50 11.78 18.53
C THR A 6 33.50 11.83 17.02
N GLN A 7 34.45 11.18 16.36
CA GLN A 7 34.43 10.97 14.91
C GLN A 7 33.14 10.21 14.60
N ALA A 8 32.19 10.89 13.96
CA ALA A 8 30.97 10.27 13.45
C ALA A 8 31.37 9.07 12.60
N SER A 9 30.92 7.90 12.99
CA SER A 9 31.16 6.65 12.30
C SER A 9 30.85 6.81 10.81
N ARG A 10 31.83 6.55 9.92
CA ARG A 10 31.65 6.50 8.46
C ARG A 10 30.80 5.33 7.98
N ARG A 11 30.36 4.47 8.91
CA ARG A 11 29.56 3.27 8.61
C ARG A 11 28.12 3.62 8.33
N LEU A 12 27.50 2.83 7.46
CA LEU A 12 26.08 2.96 7.12
C LEU A 12 25.23 2.62 8.36
N SER A 13 24.40 3.55 8.83
CA SER A 13 23.43 3.29 9.88
C SER A 13 22.25 2.53 9.28
N ILE A 14 22.11 1.23 9.59
CA ILE A 14 21.07 0.36 9.06
C ILE A 14 19.89 0.26 10.03
N LEU A 15 20.20 0.10 11.32
CA LEU A 15 19.25 -0.03 12.41
C LEU A 15 19.32 1.17 13.34
N SER A 16 18.20 1.49 14.01
CA SER A 16 18.18 2.44 15.11
C SER A 16 18.93 1.87 16.33
N THR A 17 19.27 2.74 17.28
CA THR A 17 19.92 2.31 18.54
C THR A 17 19.06 1.29 19.29
N GLU A 18 17.74 1.48 19.31
CA GLU A 18 16.78 0.58 19.96
C GLU A 18 16.71 -0.78 19.26
N GLU A 19 16.72 -0.79 17.91
CA GLU A 19 16.74 -2.03 17.13
C GLU A 19 18.07 -2.80 17.34
N VAL A 20 19.20 -2.09 17.44
CA VAL A 20 20.50 -2.71 17.74
C VAL A 20 20.48 -3.31 19.13
N ASP A 21 19.96 -2.61 20.13
CA ASP A 21 19.86 -3.12 21.50
C ASP A 21 18.90 -4.31 21.60
N SER A 22 17.79 -4.25 20.89
CA SER A 22 16.85 -5.38 20.78
C SER A 22 17.50 -6.65 20.23
N LEU A 23 18.39 -6.53 19.25
CA LEU A 23 19.06 -7.69 18.63
C LEU A 23 20.33 -8.12 19.38
N TYR A 24 21.15 -7.17 19.82
CA TYR A 24 22.50 -7.39 20.33
C TYR A 24 22.69 -7.01 21.82
N GLY A 25 21.71 -6.35 22.42
CA GLY A 25 21.73 -6.04 23.87
C GLY A 25 21.52 -7.29 24.72
N LEU A 26 22.07 -7.27 25.93
CA LEU A 26 21.85 -8.33 26.91
C LEU A 26 20.36 -8.49 27.19
N PRO A 27 19.78 -9.72 27.11
CA PRO A 27 18.37 -9.92 27.43
C PRO A 27 18.06 -9.52 28.89
N HIS A 28 16.96 -8.80 29.08
CA HIS A 28 16.40 -8.49 30.41
C HIS A 28 15.07 -9.25 30.54
N PHE A 29 15.11 -10.37 31.25
CA PHE A 29 13.96 -11.26 31.36
C PHE A 29 13.03 -10.84 32.50
N ASN A 30 11.71 -10.91 32.23
CA ASN A 30 10.71 -10.99 33.27
C ASN A 30 10.63 -12.42 33.86
N ASP A 31 9.83 -12.63 34.91
CA ASP A 31 9.77 -13.94 35.57
C ASP A 31 9.28 -15.06 34.64
N GLY A 32 8.30 -14.78 33.73
CA GLY A 32 7.84 -15.74 32.74
C GLY A 32 8.93 -16.11 31.74
N GLU A 33 9.67 -15.13 31.24
CA GLU A 33 10.79 -15.34 30.32
C GLU A 33 11.94 -16.11 30.97
N ARG A 34 12.25 -15.87 32.26
CA ARG A 34 13.23 -16.68 33.03
C ARG A 34 12.84 -18.14 33.03
N HIS A 35 11.57 -18.44 33.29
CA HIS A 35 11.07 -19.81 33.23
C HIS A 35 11.22 -20.46 31.88
N ILE A 36 11.08 -19.69 30.79
CA ILE A 36 11.16 -20.20 29.42
C ILE A 36 12.61 -20.41 29.00
N HIS A 37 13.46 -19.39 29.18
CA HIS A 37 14.81 -19.41 28.62
C HIS A 37 15.79 -20.18 29.45
N PHE A 38 15.62 -20.20 30.79
CA PHE A 38 16.44 -21.01 31.67
C PHE A 38 15.89 -22.42 31.91
N ASP A 39 14.83 -22.84 31.21
CA ASP A 39 14.38 -24.23 31.24
C ASP A 39 15.40 -25.16 30.56
N LEU A 40 15.71 -26.27 31.24
CA LEU A 40 16.77 -27.18 30.84
C LEU A 40 16.19 -28.51 30.39
N SER A 41 16.56 -28.94 29.19
CA SER A 41 16.35 -30.32 28.77
C SER A 41 17.19 -31.31 29.59
N PRO A 42 16.86 -32.61 29.60
CA PRO A 42 17.63 -33.62 30.31
C PRO A 42 19.14 -33.60 29.98
N LYS A 43 19.47 -33.48 28.69
CA LYS A 43 20.87 -33.44 28.21
C LYS A 43 21.60 -32.16 28.68
N GLU A 44 20.93 -31.04 28.66
CA GLU A 44 21.46 -29.77 29.19
C GLU A 44 21.70 -29.85 30.71
N ARG A 45 20.75 -30.47 31.42
CA ARG A 45 20.83 -30.67 32.87
C ARG A 45 22.01 -31.55 33.23
N GLU A 46 22.21 -32.66 32.57
CA GLU A 46 23.37 -33.55 32.76
C GLU A 46 24.69 -32.80 32.56
N THR A 47 24.77 -31.95 31.51
CA THR A 47 25.97 -31.14 31.24
C THR A 47 26.25 -30.12 32.36
N ILE A 48 25.20 -29.54 32.93
CA ILE A 48 25.34 -28.56 34.03
C ILE A 48 25.72 -29.24 35.33
N ASP A 49 25.15 -30.39 35.63
CA ASP A 49 25.45 -31.18 36.82
C ASP A 49 26.89 -31.71 36.83
N ALA A 50 27.50 -31.87 35.63
CA ALA A 50 28.92 -32.21 35.46
C ALA A 50 29.87 -31.01 35.74
N ALA A 51 29.36 -29.80 35.99
CA ALA A 51 30.19 -28.63 36.28
C ALA A 51 30.94 -28.75 37.62
N ARG A 52 32.25 -28.50 37.59
CA ARG A 52 33.12 -28.68 38.77
C ARG A 52 32.87 -27.70 39.91
N THR A 53 32.30 -26.56 39.64
CA THR A 53 32.01 -25.49 40.61
C THR A 53 30.63 -24.89 40.35
N ILE A 54 30.01 -24.36 41.42
CA ILE A 54 28.71 -23.67 41.33
C ILE A 54 28.79 -22.48 40.37
N THR A 55 29.85 -21.70 40.47
CA THR A 55 30.13 -20.59 39.57
C THR A 55 30.07 -21.04 38.11
N ALA A 56 30.75 -22.15 37.76
CA ALA A 56 30.75 -22.67 36.41
C ALA A 56 29.36 -23.15 35.97
N GLY A 57 28.61 -23.82 36.86
CA GLY A 57 27.24 -24.28 36.57
C GLY A 57 26.28 -23.12 36.35
N VAL A 58 26.25 -22.12 37.20
CA VAL A 58 25.37 -20.93 37.08
C VAL A 58 25.68 -20.15 35.80
N HIS A 59 26.97 -19.90 35.52
CA HIS A 59 27.35 -19.20 34.30
C HIS A 59 26.99 -19.97 33.03
N LEU A 60 27.05 -21.32 33.06
CA LEU A 60 26.66 -22.15 31.93
C LEU A 60 25.14 -22.00 31.65
N VAL A 61 24.31 -22.02 32.73
CA VAL A 61 22.85 -21.80 32.58
C VAL A 61 22.54 -20.41 32.06
N LEU A 62 23.21 -19.36 32.60
CA LEU A 62 23.05 -17.98 32.14
C LEU A 62 23.36 -17.86 30.62
N GLN A 63 24.54 -18.32 30.20
CA GLN A 63 24.95 -18.27 28.81
C GLN A 63 24.01 -19.08 27.89
N LEU A 64 23.58 -20.26 28.34
CA LEU A 64 22.64 -21.11 27.61
C LEU A 64 21.28 -20.43 27.44
N GLY A 65 20.74 -19.84 28.51
CA GLY A 65 19.46 -19.13 28.48
C GLY A 65 19.49 -17.90 27.56
N TYR A 66 20.51 -17.08 27.65
CA TYR A 66 20.70 -15.93 26.77
C TYR A 66 20.90 -16.36 25.32
N PHE A 67 21.64 -17.46 25.09
CA PHE A 67 21.82 -18.01 23.75
C PHE A 67 20.49 -18.56 23.17
N LYS A 68 19.68 -19.25 23.97
CA LYS A 68 18.33 -19.68 23.56
C LYS A 68 17.43 -18.50 23.16
N ALA A 69 17.61 -17.35 23.83
CA ALA A 69 16.81 -16.15 23.54
C ALA A 69 17.23 -15.43 22.26
N LYS A 70 18.53 -15.27 22.01
CA LYS A 70 19.05 -14.41 20.95
C LYS A 70 20.06 -15.07 20.00
N ALA A 71 20.37 -16.36 20.17
CA ALA A 71 21.40 -17.10 19.42
C ALA A 71 22.77 -16.39 19.37
N GLN A 72 23.12 -15.71 20.48
CA GLN A 72 24.35 -14.93 20.65
C GLN A 72 24.94 -15.12 22.02
N PHE A 73 26.27 -14.87 22.14
CA PHE A 73 26.97 -14.88 23.40
C PHE A 73 27.19 -13.46 23.92
N PHE A 74 26.94 -13.27 25.22
CA PHE A 74 27.07 -11.98 25.88
C PHE A 74 28.20 -11.99 26.88
N VAL A 75 28.81 -10.81 27.09
CA VAL A 75 29.72 -10.54 28.18
C VAL A 75 28.97 -9.65 29.17
N PHE A 76 28.77 -10.14 30.39
CA PHE A 76 27.97 -9.45 31.40
C PHE A 76 28.70 -9.44 32.76
N GLY A 77 28.44 -8.41 33.53
CA GLY A 77 28.82 -8.36 34.93
C GLY A 77 27.75 -9.03 35.81
N LEU A 78 28.15 -9.61 36.95
CA LEU A 78 27.20 -10.28 37.84
C LEU A 78 26.13 -9.33 38.38
N ASP A 79 26.44 -8.06 38.57
CA ASP A 79 25.50 -7.04 39.04
C ASP A 79 24.31 -6.83 38.05
N ASN A 80 24.54 -7.03 36.76
CA ASN A 80 23.54 -6.83 35.73
C ASN A 80 22.55 -8.00 35.59
N VAL A 81 22.88 -9.16 36.19
CA VAL A 81 22.14 -10.42 36.03
C VAL A 81 21.73 -11.05 37.35
N GLN A 82 21.75 -10.28 38.44
CA GLN A 82 21.39 -10.77 39.78
C GLN A 82 20.00 -11.46 39.84
N PRO A 83 18.91 -10.92 39.25
CA PRO A 83 17.63 -11.57 39.28
C PRO A 83 17.64 -12.94 38.59
N ASP A 84 18.42 -13.06 37.51
CA ASP A 84 18.55 -14.30 36.75
C ASP A 84 19.36 -15.34 37.54
N ILE A 85 20.43 -14.91 38.22
CA ILE A 85 21.21 -15.78 39.13
C ILE A 85 20.32 -16.30 40.26
N ALA A 86 19.53 -15.42 40.89
CA ALA A 86 18.61 -15.81 41.96
C ALA A 86 17.62 -16.87 41.51
N HIS A 87 17.03 -16.70 40.32
CA HIS A 87 16.12 -17.67 39.72
C HIS A 87 16.83 -19.02 39.48
N ILE A 88 18.03 -19.02 38.90
CA ILE A 88 18.82 -20.22 38.59
C ILE A 88 19.22 -20.96 39.89
N LEU A 89 19.68 -20.25 40.93
CA LEU A 89 20.04 -20.85 42.21
C LEU A 89 18.82 -21.52 42.85
N THR A 90 17.70 -20.85 42.93
CA THR A 90 16.46 -21.38 43.50
C THR A 90 16.02 -22.66 42.80
N ARG A 91 16.11 -22.71 41.47
CA ARG A 91 15.58 -23.80 40.65
C ARG A 91 16.53 -24.99 40.53
N TYR A 92 17.83 -24.74 40.40
CA TYR A 92 18.81 -25.78 40.05
C TYR A 92 19.87 -26.06 41.09
N PHE A 93 20.10 -25.13 42.04
CA PHE A 93 21.10 -25.25 43.09
C PHE A 93 20.51 -24.90 44.47
N PRO A 94 19.47 -25.63 44.93
CA PRO A 94 18.78 -25.30 46.16
C PRO A 94 19.74 -25.32 47.36
N GLY A 95 19.60 -24.31 48.22
CA GLY A 95 20.46 -24.14 49.42
C GLY A 95 21.80 -23.46 49.17
N ARG A 96 22.12 -23.07 47.94
CA ARG A 96 23.33 -22.28 47.63
C ARG A 96 23.08 -20.77 47.68
N LEU A 97 24.09 -20.00 48.05
CA LEU A 97 23.98 -18.56 48.23
C LEU A 97 24.55 -17.79 47.04
N MET A 98 23.98 -16.63 46.76
CA MET A 98 24.45 -15.70 45.72
C MET A 98 25.94 -15.36 45.88
N ALA A 99 26.44 -15.23 47.10
CA ALA A 99 27.84 -14.93 47.40
C ALA A 99 28.82 -16.02 46.92
N GLU A 100 28.35 -17.24 46.66
CA GLU A 100 29.16 -18.33 46.11
C GLU A 100 29.41 -18.23 44.61
N VAL A 101 28.70 -17.34 43.93
CA VAL A 101 28.82 -17.14 42.48
C VAL A 101 29.82 -16.04 42.19
N GLY A 102 31.01 -16.41 41.75
CA GLY A 102 32.08 -15.48 41.40
C GLY A 102 32.17 -15.21 39.89
N ALA A 103 33.15 -14.40 39.52
CA ALA A 103 33.44 -14.14 38.11
C ALA A 103 34.07 -15.37 37.42
N LEU A 104 33.68 -15.62 36.16
CA LEU A 104 34.20 -16.74 35.35
C LEU A 104 35.45 -16.30 34.58
N SER A 105 36.48 -17.15 34.55
CA SER A 105 37.66 -16.89 33.73
C SER A 105 37.34 -16.93 32.23
N LYS A 106 38.06 -16.14 31.43
CA LYS A 106 37.89 -16.10 29.98
C LYS A 106 38.09 -17.49 29.33
N PRO A 107 39.10 -18.31 29.68
CA PRO A 107 39.24 -19.65 29.10
C PRO A 107 38.03 -20.54 29.40
N THR A 108 37.55 -20.55 30.65
CA THR A 108 36.39 -21.37 31.05
C THR A 108 35.14 -20.93 30.30
N ARG A 109 34.93 -19.63 30.12
CA ARG A 109 33.81 -19.10 29.33
C ARG A 109 33.84 -19.58 27.87
N LEU A 110 35.02 -19.59 27.24
CA LEU A 110 35.17 -20.06 25.86
C LEU A 110 34.88 -21.56 25.72
N VAL A 111 35.27 -22.37 26.74
CA VAL A 111 34.91 -23.79 26.77
C VAL A 111 33.40 -23.94 26.87
N GLN A 112 32.75 -23.22 27.77
CA GLN A 112 31.28 -23.26 27.92
C GLN A 112 30.55 -22.84 26.62
N GLN A 113 31.06 -21.83 25.93
CA GLN A 113 30.48 -21.43 24.63
C GLN A 113 30.54 -22.55 23.59
N ARG A 114 31.64 -23.30 23.51
CA ARG A 114 31.77 -24.47 22.64
C ARG A 114 30.76 -25.56 23.02
N THR A 115 30.64 -25.85 24.31
CA THR A 115 29.67 -26.83 24.83
C THR A 115 28.22 -26.43 24.46
N ILE A 116 27.88 -25.14 24.56
CA ILE A 116 26.53 -24.64 24.18
C ILE A 116 26.28 -24.79 22.68
N LEU A 117 27.28 -24.52 21.83
CA LEU A 117 27.19 -24.71 20.41
C LEU A 117 26.94 -26.18 20.05
N GLU A 118 27.65 -27.11 20.70
CA GLU A 118 27.47 -28.55 20.52
C GLU A 118 26.08 -29.01 21.01
N LEU A 119 25.61 -28.52 22.16
CA LEU A 119 24.30 -28.88 22.71
C LEU A 119 23.15 -28.44 21.83
N LEU A 120 23.26 -27.28 21.20
CA LEU A 120 22.18 -26.68 20.41
C LEU A 120 22.38 -26.84 18.90
N ASP A 121 23.43 -27.56 18.47
CA ASP A 121 23.78 -27.78 17.06
C ASP A 121 23.96 -26.45 16.31
N TYR A 122 24.68 -25.49 16.92
CA TYR A 122 25.07 -24.24 16.30
C TYR A 122 26.57 -24.24 15.95
N ARG A 123 26.93 -23.44 14.94
CA ARG A 123 28.33 -23.23 14.55
C ARG A 123 28.70 -21.76 14.49
N LEU A 124 29.96 -21.45 14.71
CA LEU A 124 30.47 -20.09 14.49
C LEU A 124 30.65 -19.80 13.00
N CYS A 125 30.48 -18.54 12.62
CA CYS A 125 30.76 -18.09 11.26
C CYS A 125 32.30 -18.03 11.03
N GLY A 126 32.86 -19.11 10.50
CA GLY A 126 34.28 -19.20 10.12
C GLY A 126 34.61 -18.43 8.84
N SER A 127 35.86 -18.61 8.32
CA SER A 127 36.32 -17.97 7.06
C SER A 127 35.43 -18.33 5.87
N ASP A 128 35.15 -19.62 5.69
CA ASP A 128 34.34 -20.14 4.57
C ASP A 128 32.87 -19.70 4.71
N GLY A 129 32.36 -19.67 5.96
CA GLY A 129 31.06 -19.13 6.26
C GLY A 129 30.92 -17.64 5.91
N LYS A 130 31.97 -16.83 6.12
CA LYS A 130 32.00 -15.43 5.72
C LYS A 130 31.95 -15.25 4.21
N GLN A 131 32.67 -16.07 3.46
CA GLN A 131 32.65 -16.01 1.99
C GLN A 131 31.27 -16.39 1.45
N ALA A 132 30.66 -17.46 1.96
CA ALA A 132 29.30 -17.85 1.61
C ALA A 132 28.27 -16.74 1.96
N LEU A 133 28.45 -16.10 3.12
CA LEU A 133 27.60 -15.00 3.56
C LEU A 133 27.74 -13.75 2.69
N ASN A 134 28.95 -13.44 2.21
CA ASN A 134 29.17 -12.37 1.23
C ASN A 134 28.41 -12.64 -0.08
N ALA A 135 28.54 -13.87 -0.62
CA ALA A 135 27.81 -14.25 -1.84
C ALA A 135 26.29 -14.20 -1.64
N PHE A 136 25.80 -14.58 -0.46
CA PHE A 136 24.38 -14.48 -0.14
C PHE A 136 23.93 -13.01 -0.05
N ALA A 137 24.69 -12.14 0.63
CA ALA A 137 24.37 -10.71 0.74
C ALA A 137 24.38 -10.00 -0.62
N GLN A 138 25.29 -10.40 -1.54
CA GLN A 138 25.30 -9.89 -2.92
C GLN A 138 24.03 -10.30 -3.68
N ARG A 139 23.57 -11.54 -3.55
CA ARG A 139 22.30 -11.98 -4.15
C ARG A 139 21.11 -11.24 -3.56
N ALA A 140 21.07 -11.05 -2.25
CA ALA A 140 20.03 -10.26 -1.60
C ALA A 140 20.04 -8.80 -2.09
N ALA A 141 21.22 -8.20 -2.33
CA ALA A 141 21.35 -6.85 -2.87
C ALA A 141 20.83 -6.70 -4.31
N MET A 142 20.87 -7.76 -5.12
CA MET A 142 20.25 -7.78 -6.46
C MET A 142 18.71 -7.75 -6.36
N LEU A 143 18.13 -8.38 -5.34
CA LEU A 143 16.69 -8.36 -5.11
C LEU A 143 16.21 -7.01 -4.55
N SER A 144 16.96 -6.44 -3.59
CA SER A 144 16.69 -5.11 -3.06
C SER A 144 17.97 -4.48 -2.53
N THR A 145 18.25 -3.25 -2.98
CA THR A 145 19.40 -2.47 -2.49
C THR A 145 19.11 -1.73 -1.19
N GLN A 146 17.95 -1.97 -0.58
CA GLN A 146 17.60 -1.41 0.73
C GLN A 146 18.42 -2.11 1.83
N PRO A 147 19.28 -1.39 2.57
CA PRO A 147 20.18 -2.01 3.53
C PRO A 147 19.49 -2.84 4.62
N LYS A 148 18.32 -2.38 5.07
CA LYS A 148 17.54 -3.06 6.11
C LYS A 148 16.98 -4.41 5.60
N PHE A 149 16.59 -4.48 4.34
CA PHE A 149 16.17 -5.72 3.69
C PHE A 149 17.32 -6.74 3.65
N ILE A 150 18.49 -6.33 3.14
CA ILE A 150 19.66 -7.21 3.03
C ILE A 150 20.08 -7.74 4.40
N LEU A 151 20.10 -6.88 5.42
CA LEU A 151 20.43 -7.29 6.79
C LEU A 151 19.46 -8.34 7.32
N ARG A 152 18.15 -8.16 7.10
CA ARG A 152 17.12 -9.11 7.52
C ARG A 152 17.32 -10.46 6.85
N GLU A 153 17.47 -10.48 5.53
CA GLU A 153 17.71 -11.71 4.78
C GLU A 153 18.97 -12.46 5.26
N VAL A 154 20.05 -11.71 5.53
CA VAL A 154 21.30 -12.26 6.09
C VAL A 154 21.08 -12.88 7.47
N LEU A 155 20.34 -12.22 8.36
CA LEU A 155 20.03 -12.73 9.70
C LEU A 155 19.13 -13.97 9.66
N GLU A 156 18.13 -13.99 8.80
CA GLU A 156 17.26 -15.14 8.59
C GLU A 156 18.04 -16.34 8.00
N HIS A 157 18.92 -16.08 7.05
CA HIS A 157 19.80 -17.12 6.50
C HIS A 157 20.71 -17.72 7.58
N LEU A 158 21.37 -16.88 8.39
CA LEU A 158 22.20 -17.35 9.49
C LEU A 158 21.40 -18.19 10.51
N SER A 159 20.20 -17.74 10.85
CA SER A 159 19.29 -18.45 11.75
C SER A 159 18.86 -19.82 11.18
N SER A 160 18.49 -19.87 9.91
CA SER A 160 18.10 -21.12 9.24
C SER A 160 19.23 -22.15 9.18
N GLN A 161 20.47 -21.68 9.02
CA GLN A 161 21.67 -22.50 8.98
C GLN A 161 22.27 -22.80 10.36
N ARG A 162 21.61 -22.37 11.45
CA ARG A 162 22.13 -22.47 12.81
C ARG A 162 23.55 -21.93 12.97
N VAL A 163 23.81 -20.78 12.36
CA VAL A 163 25.09 -20.07 12.45
C VAL A 163 24.92 -18.87 13.39
N VAL A 164 25.84 -18.73 14.33
CA VAL A 164 25.88 -17.58 15.22
C VAL A 164 26.12 -16.31 14.42
N ALA A 165 25.23 -15.31 14.56
CA ALA A 165 25.37 -14.07 13.84
C ALA A 165 26.66 -13.31 14.22
N PRO A 166 27.43 -12.82 13.23
CA PRO A 166 28.55 -11.92 13.51
C PRO A 166 28.08 -10.63 14.20
N GLY A 167 29.00 -9.95 14.89
CA GLY A 167 28.69 -8.68 15.52
C GLY A 167 28.16 -7.64 14.54
N TYR A 168 27.29 -6.74 15.01
CA TYR A 168 26.57 -5.76 14.19
C TYR A 168 27.48 -4.97 13.23
N THR A 169 28.65 -4.53 13.70
CA THR A 169 29.63 -3.81 12.85
C THR A 169 30.09 -4.63 11.65
N SER A 170 30.29 -5.93 11.81
CA SER A 170 30.67 -6.82 10.70
C SER A 170 29.53 -6.99 9.72
N LEU A 171 28.30 -7.05 10.20
CA LEU A 171 27.11 -7.09 9.32
C LEU A 171 26.87 -5.76 8.61
N GLN A 172 27.12 -4.61 9.27
CA GLN A 172 27.09 -3.30 8.61
C GLN A 172 28.09 -3.22 7.45
N ASP A 173 29.33 -3.68 7.67
CA ASP A 173 30.37 -3.67 6.65
C ASP A 173 29.99 -4.62 5.49
N LEU A 174 29.47 -5.81 5.78
CA LEU A 174 28.97 -6.77 4.80
C LEU A 174 27.86 -6.18 3.93
N VAL A 175 26.82 -5.63 4.55
CA VAL A 175 25.69 -5.03 3.82
C VAL A 175 26.13 -3.81 3.02
N SER A 176 26.97 -2.96 3.59
CA SER A 176 27.52 -1.78 2.90
C SER A 176 28.32 -2.16 1.67
N GLN A 177 29.11 -3.23 1.75
CA GLN A 177 29.87 -3.75 0.61
C GLN A 177 28.91 -4.29 -0.47
N ALA A 178 27.93 -5.12 -0.12
CA ALA A 178 26.98 -5.70 -1.05
C ALA A 178 26.18 -4.60 -1.82
N VAL A 179 25.68 -3.60 -1.11
CA VAL A 179 24.98 -2.44 -1.72
C VAL A 179 25.93 -1.66 -2.64
N THR A 180 27.19 -1.50 -2.26
CA THR A 180 28.16 -0.75 -3.05
C THR A 180 28.53 -1.51 -4.33
N ASP A 181 28.70 -2.80 -4.25
CA ASP A 181 29.06 -3.63 -5.41
C ASP A 181 27.90 -3.72 -6.41
N GLU A 182 26.67 -3.87 -5.93
CA GLU A 182 25.49 -3.85 -6.79
C GLU A 182 25.31 -2.49 -7.47
N ARG A 183 25.44 -1.40 -6.72
CA ARG A 183 25.40 -0.06 -7.30
C ARG A 183 26.47 0.14 -8.37
N LYS A 184 27.72 -0.32 -8.15
CA LYS A 184 28.79 -0.23 -9.13
C LYS A 184 28.50 -1.10 -10.37
N ARG A 185 27.83 -2.25 -10.21
CA ARG A 185 27.39 -3.06 -11.34
C ARG A 185 26.43 -2.29 -12.23
N VAL A 186 25.37 -1.75 -11.62
CA VAL A 186 24.32 -1.03 -12.35
C VAL A 186 24.83 0.28 -12.95
N THR A 187 25.67 1.05 -12.23
CA THR A 187 26.25 2.30 -12.78
C THR A 187 27.14 2.03 -13.99
N ARG A 188 27.94 0.97 -13.99
CA ARG A 188 28.76 0.59 -15.18
C ARG A 188 27.88 0.26 -16.38
N MET A 189 26.77 -0.46 -16.17
CA MET A 189 25.81 -0.75 -17.24
C MET A 189 25.17 0.54 -17.76
N LEU A 190 24.79 1.45 -16.86
CA LEU A 190 24.20 2.73 -17.23
C LEU A 190 25.17 3.60 -18.04
N ASP A 191 26.41 3.75 -17.59
CA ASP A 191 27.43 4.56 -18.30
C ASP A 191 27.70 4.03 -19.72
N ALA A 192 27.60 2.69 -19.93
CA ALA A 192 27.76 2.08 -21.24
C ALA A 192 26.53 2.27 -22.16
N ALA A 193 25.33 2.34 -21.60
CA ALA A 193 24.07 2.35 -22.35
C ALA A 193 23.48 3.76 -22.55
N LEU A 194 23.85 4.75 -21.71
CA LEU A 194 23.18 6.04 -21.63
C LEU A 194 23.60 6.97 -22.80
N PRO A 195 22.67 7.40 -23.68
CA PRO A 195 22.93 8.34 -24.76
C PRO A 195 23.39 9.72 -24.24
N THR A 196 24.23 10.40 -25.04
CA THR A 196 24.85 11.69 -24.65
C THR A 196 23.82 12.80 -24.37
N ASP A 197 22.75 12.85 -25.14
CA ASP A 197 21.65 13.82 -24.96
C ASP A 197 20.90 13.60 -23.63
N LEU A 198 20.65 12.35 -23.26
CA LEU A 198 20.06 12.00 -21.97
C LEU A 198 21.02 12.20 -20.81
N GLN A 199 22.34 12.02 -21.01
CA GLN A 199 23.34 12.40 -20.01
C GLN A 199 23.28 13.91 -19.71
N GLN A 200 23.19 14.73 -20.76
CA GLN A 200 23.05 16.18 -20.61
C GLN A 200 21.73 16.53 -19.90
N SER A 201 20.63 15.86 -20.27
CA SER A 201 19.32 16.05 -19.63
C SER A 201 19.36 15.71 -18.13
N LEU A 202 19.97 14.59 -17.72
CA LEU A 202 20.14 14.24 -16.31
C LEU A 202 21.01 15.26 -15.56
N ASN A 203 22.11 15.70 -16.18
CA ASN A 203 22.99 16.69 -15.57
C ASN A 203 22.29 18.04 -15.39
N SER A 204 21.46 18.47 -16.37
CA SER A 204 20.70 19.72 -16.30
C SER A 204 19.72 19.78 -15.14
N LEU A 205 19.21 18.62 -14.66
CA LEU A 205 18.33 18.59 -13.49
C LEU A 205 18.96 19.20 -12.23
N LEU A 206 20.28 19.15 -12.13
CA LEU A 206 21.03 19.68 -10.99
C LEU A 206 21.53 21.12 -11.21
N HIS A 207 21.43 21.68 -12.42
CA HIS A 207 21.78 23.07 -12.68
C HIS A 207 20.62 23.99 -12.31
N ALA A 208 20.95 25.22 -11.92
CA ALA A 208 19.97 26.25 -11.65
C ALA A 208 19.68 27.03 -12.95
N ASP A 209 18.41 27.21 -13.23
CA ASP A 209 17.91 28.21 -14.14
C ASP A 209 17.20 29.27 -13.30
N ASP A 210 17.60 30.54 -13.45
CA ASP A 210 17.10 31.68 -12.65
C ASP A 210 16.98 31.41 -11.12
N LYS A 211 18.02 30.81 -10.51
CA LYS A 211 18.10 30.44 -9.08
C LYS A 211 17.23 29.26 -8.64
N ILE A 212 16.43 28.66 -9.51
CA ILE A 212 15.61 27.49 -9.20
C ILE A 212 16.21 26.27 -9.90
N HIS A 213 16.52 25.24 -9.14
CA HIS A 213 16.95 23.97 -9.70
C HIS A 213 15.74 23.16 -10.18
N LEU A 214 15.79 22.65 -11.41
CA LEU A 214 14.72 21.88 -12.02
C LEU A 214 14.34 20.66 -11.17
N ILE A 215 15.31 19.99 -10.56
CA ILE A 215 15.04 18.86 -9.67
C ILE A 215 14.12 19.23 -8.49
N ASN A 216 14.23 20.45 -7.94
CA ASN A 216 13.35 20.88 -6.86
C ASN A 216 11.90 21.03 -7.35
N VAL A 217 11.72 21.56 -8.56
CA VAL A 217 10.39 21.65 -9.18
C VAL A 217 9.77 20.26 -9.37
N LEU A 218 10.59 19.29 -9.79
CA LEU A 218 10.14 17.91 -10.01
C LEU A 218 9.85 17.13 -8.72
N LYS A 219 10.51 17.49 -7.61
CA LYS A 219 10.24 16.90 -6.29
C LYS A 219 8.90 17.34 -5.68
N HIS A 220 8.40 18.52 -6.06
CA HIS A 220 7.13 19.01 -5.54
C HIS A 220 5.95 18.19 -6.09
N GLU A 221 5.03 17.85 -5.22
CA GLU A 221 3.75 17.26 -5.56
C GLU A 221 2.68 18.34 -5.74
N ALA A 222 1.59 18.03 -6.43
CA ALA A 222 0.45 18.92 -6.51
C ALA A 222 -0.14 19.12 -5.11
N SER A 223 -0.37 20.39 -4.73
CA SER A 223 -0.94 20.71 -3.42
C SER A 223 -2.46 20.50 -3.37
N ASP A 224 -3.10 20.55 -4.53
CA ASP A 224 -4.54 20.39 -4.70
C ASP A 224 -4.88 19.95 -6.14
N PHE A 225 -6.16 19.66 -6.40
CA PHE A 225 -6.66 19.33 -7.73
C PHE A 225 -7.13 20.54 -8.54
N SER A 226 -6.57 21.73 -8.27
CA SER A 226 -6.85 22.90 -9.10
C SER A 226 -6.27 22.75 -10.51
N ASN A 227 -6.94 23.33 -11.49
CA ASN A 227 -6.52 23.28 -12.88
C ASN A 227 -5.09 23.83 -13.09
N LYS A 228 -4.66 24.79 -12.25
CA LYS A 228 -3.32 25.36 -12.27
C LYS A 228 -2.26 24.33 -11.85
N GLU A 229 -2.49 23.62 -10.74
CA GLU A 229 -1.55 22.61 -10.24
C GLU A 229 -1.52 21.38 -11.16
N LEU A 230 -2.68 20.93 -11.66
CA LEU A 230 -2.75 19.81 -12.59
C LEU A 230 -2.01 20.09 -13.92
N ARG A 231 -2.09 21.32 -14.44
CA ARG A 231 -1.29 21.71 -15.62
C ARG A 231 0.21 21.72 -15.33
N ARG A 232 0.61 22.07 -14.11
CA ARG A 232 2.01 21.96 -13.68
C ARG A 232 2.46 20.51 -13.60
N GLU A 233 1.63 19.60 -13.07
CA GLU A 233 1.93 18.17 -13.05
C GLU A 233 2.09 17.61 -14.47
N VAL A 234 1.21 17.97 -15.39
CA VAL A 234 1.32 17.59 -16.80
C VAL A 234 2.63 18.12 -17.42
N ALA A 235 3.02 19.35 -17.11
CA ALA A 235 4.30 19.92 -17.58
C ALA A 235 5.51 19.16 -17.02
N ARG A 236 5.50 18.82 -15.71
CA ARG A 236 6.54 17.99 -15.06
C ARG A 236 6.63 16.61 -15.71
N ARG A 237 5.48 15.99 -15.98
CA ARG A 237 5.41 14.70 -16.67
C ARG A 237 6.08 14.75 -18.05
N LYS A 238 5.76 15.78 -18.84
CA LYS A 238 6.37 15.99 -20.18
C LYS A 238 7.89 16.16 -20.11
N GLN A 239 8.39 16.86 -19.10
CA GLN A 239 9.84 17.02 -18.88
C GLN A 239 10.53 15.68 -18.54
N LEU A 240 9.85 14.79 -17.82
CA LEU A 240 10.40 13.49 -17.44
C LEU A 240 10.26 12.42 -18.53
N SER A 241 9.40 12.63 -19.53
CA SER A 241 9.03 11.63 -20.55
C SER A 241 10.22 11.01 -21.28
N PRO A 242 11.24 11.77 -21.77
CA PRO A 242 12.38 11.18 -22.46
C PRO A 242 13.24 10.30 -21.56
N LEU A 243 13.45 10.75 -20.32
CA LEU A 243 14.18 9.98 -19.30
C LEU A 243 13.43 8.73 -18.89
N TYR A 244 12.10 8.83 -18.77
CA TYR A 244 11.24 7.70 -18.47
C TYR A 244 11.29 6.63 -19.56
N ALA A 245 11.20 7.01 -20.83
CA ALA A 245 11.22 6.08 -21.95
C ALA A 245 12.53 5.26 -21.99
N PHE A 246 13.67 5.90 -21.76
CA PHE A 246 14.95 5.21 -21.64
C PHE A 246 15.01 4.34 -20.39
N ALA A 247 14.57 4.86 -19.23
CA ALA A 247 14.62 4.15 -17.98
C ALA A 247 13.80 2.85 -18.03
N GLN A 248 12.67 2.84 -18.72
CA GLN A 248 11.78 1.68 -18.82
C GLN A 248 12.48 0.44 -19.40
N SER A 249 13.27 0.57 -20.46
CA SER A 249 14.05 -0.53 -21.02
C SER A 249 15.30 -0.82 -20.20
N PHE A 250 16.06 0.22 -19.85
CA PHE A 250 17.33 0.04 -19.14
C PHE A 250 17.17 -0.65 -17.77
N LEU A 251 16.15 -0.28 -16.98
CA LEU A 251 15.96 -0.84 -15.65
C LEU A 251 15.57 -2.32 -15.68
N ILE A 252 14.88 -2.77 -16.75
CA ILE A 252 14.60 -4.18 -17.01
C ILE A 252 15.90 -4.92 -17.37
N ASP A 253 16.69 -4.37 -18.31
CA ASP A 253 17.95 -4.97 -18.75
C ASP A 253 18.97 -5.06 -17.60
N ALA A 254 18.99 -4.07 -16.73
CA ALA A 254 19.82 -4.08 -15.52
C ALA A 254 19.31 -5.01 -14.43
N SER A 255 18.13 -5.62 -14.61
CA SER A 255 17.42 -6.45 -13.61
C SER A 255 17.27 -5.75 -12.26
N LEU A 256 17.00 -4.43 -12.28
CA LEU A 256 16.83 -3.67 -11.06
C LEU A 256 15.40 -3.83 -10.54
N SER A 257 15.25 -4.33 -9.32
CA SER A 257 13.93 -4.55 -8.71
C SER A 257 13.18 -3.24 -8.46
N SER A 258 11.85 -3.29 -8.42
CA SER A 258 11.00 -2.14 -8.11
C SER A 258 11.35 -1.50 -6.77
N GLU A 259 11.73 -2.31 -5.76
CA GLU A 259 12.16 -1.82 -4.45
C GLU A 259 13.49 -1.06 -4.53
N SER A 260 14.45 -1.54 -5.33
CA SER A 260 15.72 -0.85 -5.55
C SER A 260 15.53 0.48 -6.27
N ILE A 261 14.66 0.51 -7.29
CA ILE A 261 14.28 1.75 -8.01
C ILE A 261 13.68 2.75 -7.04
N LYS A 262 12.71 2.33 -6.22
CA LYS A 262 12.06 3.16 -5.20
C LYS A 262 13.05 3.67 -4.15
N TYR A 263 13.96 2.81 -3.72
CA TYR A 263 15.01 3.19 -2.77
C TYR A 263 15.93 4.28 -3.34
N TYR A 264 16.44 4.12 -4.57
CA TYR A 264 17.29 5.13 -5.21
C TYR A 264 16.55 6.43 -5.51
N ALA A 265 15.28 6.34 -5.94
CA ALA A 265 14.42 7.51 -6.11
C ALA A 265 14.21 8.26 -4.78
N GLY A 266 13.98 7.53 -3.69
CA GLY A 266 13.86 8.09 -2.35
C GLY A 266 15.11 8.81 -1.87
N LEU A 267 16.31 8.34 -2.24
CA LEU A 267 17.56 9.03 -1.93
C LEU A 267 17.63 10.41 -2.61
N VAL A 268 17.15 10.54 -3.86
CA VAL A 268 17.06 11.84 -4.54
C VAL A 268 16.09 12.76 -3.80
N GLN A 269 14.95 12.24 -3.39
CA GLN A 269 13.95 13.03 -2.65
C GLN A 269 14.52 13.57 -1.34
N PHE A 270 15.29 12.74 -0.62
CA PHE A 270 15.87 13.07 0.69
C PHE A 270 17.11 13.98 0.59
N TYR A 271 17.99 13.77 -0.41
CA TYR A 271 19.23 14.50 -0.50
C TYR A 271 19.05 15.93 -1.01
N THR A 272 19.82 16.85 -0.42
CA THR A 272 19.95 18.21 -0.95
C THR A 272 20.75 18.20 -2.26
N ILE A 273 20.54 19.21 -3.09
CA ILE A 273 21.28 19.39 -4.35
C ILE A 273 22.78 19.46 -4.13
N TYR A 274 23.21 20.14 -3.06
CA TYR A 274 24.63 20.24 -2.69
C TYR A 274 25.24 18.86 -2.41
N LYS A 275 24.48 17.96 -1.81
CA LYS A 275 24.94 16.60 -1.57
C LYS A 275 25.03 15.80 -2.87
N LEU A 276 24.01 15.88 -3.73
CA LEU A 276 23.99 15.20 -5.03
C LEU A 276 25.17 15.65 -5.90
N ARG A 277 25.48 16.95 -5.96
CA ARG A 277 26.62 17.49 -6.72
C ARG A 277 28.00 17.07 -6.23
N ARG A 278 28.13 16.66 -4.97
CA ARG A 278 29.40 16.18 -4.38
C ARG A 278 29.60 14.68 -4.53
N MET A 279 28.59 13.97 -4.98
CA MET A 279 28.69 12.53 -5.20
C MET A 279 29.32 12.23 -6.56
N ASP A 280 29.76 10.97 -6.72
CA ASP A 280 30.19 10.47 -8.01
C ASP A 280 29.09 10.64 -9.06
N ILE A 281 29.45 11.14 -10.24
CA ILE A 281 28.49 11.53 -11.27
C ILE A 281 27.70 10.36 -11.83
N SER A 282 28.32 9.17 -12.00
CA SER A 282 27.65 7.96 -12.48
C SER A 282 26.61 7.47 -11.48
N THR A 283 26.95 7.53 -10.20
CA THR A 283 26.01 7.22 -9.10
C THR A 283 24.83 8.19 -9.09
N VAL A 284 25.09 9.48 -9.27
CA VAL A 284 24.02 10.49 -9.29
C VAL A 284 23.10 10.31 -10.50
N ARG A 285 23.66 10.00 -11.68
CA ARG A 285 22.86 9.71 -12.87
C ARG A 285 21.92 8.51 -12.67
N LEU A 286 22.41 7.45 -12.03
CA LEU A 286 21.56 6.29 -11.67
C LEU A 286 20.42 6.72 -10.76
N TYR A 287 20.70 7.48 -9.72
CA TYR A 287 19.67 7.93 -8.78
C TYR A 287 18.65 8.85 -9.46
N LEU A 288 19.10 9.79 -10.29
CA LEU A 288 18.22 10.68 -11.04
C LEU A 288 17.37 9.93 -12.08
N LEU A 289 17.91 8.89 -12.72
CA LEU A 289 17.17 8.05 -13.65
C LEU A 289 16.07 7.27 -12.93
N CYS A 290 16.39 6.64 -11.79
CA CYS A 290 15.41 5.96 -10.95
C CYS A 290 14.35 6.94 -10.42
N PHE A 291 14.76 8.15 -10.04
CA PHE A 291 13.83 9.21 -9.64
C PHE A 291 12.91 9.61 -10.78
N ALA A 292 13.44 9.84 -11.98
CA ALA A 292 12.64 10.21 -13.15
C ALA A 292 11.61 9.12 -13.48
N PHE A 293 12.01 7.85 -13.42
CA PHE A 293 11.13 6.71 -13.64
C PHE A 293 10.01 6.64 -12.60
N HIS A 294 10.36 6.69 -11.33
CA HIS A 294 9.39 6.59 -10.24
C HIS A 294 8.45 7.79 -10.19
N ARG A 295 8.99 9.01 -10.34
CA ARG A 295 8.23 10.25 -10.30
C ARG A 295 7.27 10.39 -11.48
N PHE A 296 7.65 9.96 -12.67
CA PHE A 296 6.77 9.94 -13.83
C PHE A 296 5.51 9.10 -13.57
N ARG A 297 5.69 7.91 -13.01
CA ARG A 297 4.59 7.00 -12.68
C ARG A 297 3.72 7.57 -11.55
N GLN A 298 4.33 8.15 -10.52
CA GLN A 298 3.61 8.83 -9.44
C GLN A 298 2.79 10.02 -9.94
N ILE A 299 3.32 10.80 -10.90
CA ILE A 299 2.55 11.89 -11.52
C ILE A 299 1.33 11.33 -12.26
N ASN A 300 1.45 10.21 -12.96
CA ASN A 300 0.30 9.56 -13.58
C ASN A 300 -0.76 9.17 -12.53
N ASP A 301 -0.35 8.57 -11.41
CA ASP A 301 -1.26 8.23 -10.30
C ASP A 301 -2.01 9.48 -9.80
N ASN A 302 -1.30 10.57 -9.53
CA ASN A 302 -1.89 11.85 -9.09
C ASN A 302 -2.89 12.43 -10.12
N LEU A 303 -2.58 12.33 -11.42
CA LEU A 303 -3.48 12.81 -12.48
C LEU A 303 -4.74 11.94 -12.61
N ILE A 304 -4.61 10.62 -12.39
CA ILE A 304 -5.75 9.69 -12.38
C ILE A 304 -6.64 9.96 -11.18
N GLU A 305 -6.07 10.09 -9.99
CA GLU A 305 -6.82 10.46 -8.78
C GLU A 305 -7.55 11.78 -8.94
N ALA A 306 -6.88 12.79 -9.51
CA ALA A 306 -7.51 14.07 -9.82
C ALA A 306 -8.68 13.92 -10.80
N PHE A 307 -8.53 13.10 -11.84
CA PHE A 307 -9.61 12.80 -12.79
C PHE A 307 -10.80 12.14 -12.08
N ILE A 308 -10.55 11.07 -11.31
CA ILE A 308 -11.58 10.35 -10.54
C ILE A 308 -12.31 11.31 -9.60
N HIS A 309 -11.55 12.12 -8.85
CA HIS A 309 -12.09 13.10 -7.91
C HIS A 309 -12.99 14.12 -8.62
N LEU A 310 -12.50 14.76 -9.69
CA LEU A 310 -13.22 15.80 -10.40
C LEU A 310 -14.51 15.27 -11.04
N VAL A 311 -14.47 14.09 -11.70
CA VAL A 311 -15.66 13.44 -12.23
C VAL A 311 -16.66 13.15 -11.11
N GLY A 312 -16.18 12.64 -9.97
CA GLY A 312 -16.99 12.39 -8.78
C GLY A 312 -17.65 13.64 -8.22
N GLN A 313 -16.94 14.77 -8.20
CA GLN A 313 -17.48 16.05 -7.77
C GLN A 313 -18.60 16.54 -8.71
N PHE A 314 -18.39 16.48 -10.02
CA PHE A 314 -19.43 16.84 -11.00
C PHE A 314 -20.68 15.94 -10.85
N ASP A 315 -20.50 14.63 -10.68
CA ASP A 315 -21.60 13.68 -10.49
C ASP A 315 -22.39 13.96 -9.21
N LYS A 316 -21.67 14.22 -8.10
CA LYS A 316 -22.29 14.58 -6.82
C LYS A 316 -23.08 15.89 -6.90
N HIS A 317 -22.52 16.92 -7.54
CA HIS A 317 -23.18 18.20 -7.70
C HIS A 317 -24.41 18.09 -8.60
N ALA A 318 -24.35 17.28 -9.68
CA ALA A 318 -25.49 17.05 -10.55
C ALA A 318 -26.65 16.36 -9.81
N LYS A 319 -26.35 15.33 -9.02
CA LYS A 319 -27.37 14.64 -8.20
C LYS A 319 -28.02 15.56 -7.18
N LEU A 320 -27.22 16.46 -6.56
CA LEU A 320 -27.75 17.45 -5.62
C LEU A 320 -28.61 18.49 -6.34
N ALA A 321 -28.13 19.04 -7.45
CA ALA A 321 -28.88 20.02 -8.25
C ALA A 321 -30.18 19.44 -8.79
N ALA A 322 -30.14 18.18 -9.28
CA ALA A 322 -31.34 17.47 -9.73
C ALA A 322 -32.36 17.30 -8.60
N LYS A 323 -31.91 16.94 -7.39
CA LYS A 323 -32.81 16.83 -6.22
C LYS A 323 -33.49 18.16 -5.90
N THR A 324 -32.73 19.26 -5.89
CA THR A 324 -33.27 20.61 -5.60
C THR A 324 -34.25 21.05 -6.71
N ALA A 325 -33.86 20.87 -7.97
CA ALA A 325 -34.73 21.23 -9.11
C ALA A 325 -36.03 20.41 -9.13
N MET A 326 -35.94 19.11 -8.84
CA MET A 326 -37.13 18.25 -8.74
C MET A 326 -38.04 18.66 -7.58
N GLN A 327 -37.49 19.07 -6.45
CA GLN A 327 -38.26 19.57 -5.33
C GLN A 327 -38.98 20.87 -5.70
N GLN A 328 -38.30 21.84 -6.32
CA GLN A 328 -38.90 23.09 -6.79
C GLN A 328 -40.00 22.82 -7.83
N ALA A 329 -39.77 21.93 -8.79
CA ALA A 329 -40.78 21.54 -9.77
C ALA A 329 -42.01 20.88 -9.10
N SER A 330 -41.81 20.12 -8.05
CA SER A 330 -42.88 19.48 -7.29
C SER A 330 -43.71 20.52 -6.51
N GLU A 331 -43.06 21.51 -5.91
CA GLU A 331 -43.73 22.61 -5.21
C GLU A 331 -44.55 23.47 -6.20
N GLU A 332 -43.98 23.81 -7.36
CA GLU A 332 -44.66 24.52 -8.44
C GLU A 332 -45.82 23.70 -9.01
N ALA A 333 -45.65 22.40 -9.23
CA ALA A 333 -46.70 21.49 -9.68
C ALA A 333 -47.86 21.45 -8.69
N ASN A 334 -47.59 21.39 -7.39
CA ASN A 334 -48.64 21.43 -6.35
C ASN A 334 -49.43 22.75 -6.38
N SER A 335 -48.77 23.89 -6.56
CA SER A 335 -49.43 25.20 -6.71
C SER A 335 -50.32 25.24 -7.97
N ASN A 336 -49.76 24.79 -9.10
CA ASN A 336 -50.48 24.77 -10.39
C ASN A 336 -51.63 23.75 -10.40
N LEU A 337 -51.52 22.61 -9.70
CA LEU A 337 -52.61 21.65 -9.51
C LEU A 337 -53.76 22.22 -8.68
N LYS A 338 -53.49 23.02 -7.65
CA LYS A 338 -54.53 23.70 -6.88
C LYS A 338 -55.30 24.68 -7.76
N ALA A 339 -54.57 25.54 -8.49
CA ALA A 339 -55.20 26.50 -9.42
C ALA A 339 -56.03 25.79 -10.51
N ALA A 340 -55.52 24.70 -11.08
CA ALA A 340 -56.25 23.87 -12.01
C ALA A 340 -57.49 23.21 -11.38
N GLY A 341 -57.37 22.73 -10.15
CA GLY A 341 -58.47 22.15 -9.36
C GLY A 341 -59.61 23.13 -9.13
N GLU A 342 -59.30 24.40 -8.83
CA GLU A 342 -60.29 25.46 -8.70
C GLU A 342 -61.04 25.69 -10.00
N VAL A 343 -60.34 25.75 -11.13
CA VAL A 343 -60.96 25.89 -12.45
C VAL A 343 -61.82 24.67 -12.82
N LEU A 344 -61.30 23.44 -12.55
CA LEU A 344 -62.06 22.20 -12.77
C LEU A 344 -63.32 22.15 -11.89
N GLY A 345 -63.29 22.75 -10.70
CA GLY A 345 -64.43 22.88 -9.78
C GLY A 345 -65.63 23.56 -10.44
N LEU A 346 -65.43 24.47 -11.41
CA LEU A 346 -66.52 25.13 -12.14
C LEU A 346 -67.42 24.15 -12.90
N PHE A 347 -66.87 23.01 -13.38
CA PHE A 347 -67.62 22.01 -14.16
C PHE A 347 -68.50 21.10 -13.29
N ILE A 348 -68.27 21.10 -11.99
CA ILE A 348 -69.04 20.32 -11.01
C ILE A 348 -69.85 21.22 -10.09
N ASP A 349 -69.79 22.55 -10.26
CA ASP A 349 -70.52 23.53 -9.47
C ASP A 349 -72.03 23.50 -9.83
N LYS A 350 -72.82 23.05 -8.88
CA LYS A 350 -74.27 22.96 -9.01
C LYS A 350 -74.97 24.32 -9.19
N SER A 351 -74.31 25.43 -8.91
CA SER A 351 -74.86 26.78 -9.15
C SER A 351 -74.81 27.19 -10.62
N ILE A 352 -74.07 26.44 -11.47
CA ILE A 352 -73.98 26.69 -12.89
C ILE A 352 -74.95 25.73 -13.60
N ALA A 353 -75.95 26.27 -14.28
CA ALA A 353 -76.94 25.50 -15.01
C ALA A 353 -76.27 24.72 -16.16
N SER A 354 -76.71 23.47 -16.40
CA SER A 354 -76.11 22.57 -17.40
C SER A 354 -76.22 23.08 -18.86
N ASP A 355 -77.15 24.04 -19.11
CA ASP A 355 -77.37 24.72 -20.38
C ASP A 355 -76.67 26.08 -20.50
N CYS A 356 -75.84 26.42 -19.50
CA CYS A 356 -75.07 27.66 -19.48
C CYS A 356 -74.13 27.75 -20.70
N LEU A 357 -74.08 28.98 -21.29
CA LEU A 357 -73.16 29.22 -22.42
C LEU A 357 -71.69 29.04 -21.97
N PHE A 358 -70.90 28.37 -22.82
CA PHE A 358 -69.46 28.18 -22.57
C PHE A 358 -68.72 29.51 -22.30
N SER A 359 -69.13 30.61 -22.95
CA SER A 359 -68.57 31.94 -22.71
C SER A 359 -68.67 32.38 -21.23
N THR A 360 -69.79 32.09 -20.59
CA THR A 360 -70.00 32.42 -19.17
C THR A 360 -69.08 31.60 -18.24
N VAL A 361 -68.92 30.30 -18.54
CA VAL A 361 -68.00 29.45 -17.77
C VAL A 361 -66.55 29.90 -17.99
N LYS A 362 -66.21 30.29 -19.21
CA LYS A 362 -64.89 30.81 -19.57
C LYS A 362 -64.58 32.14 -18.88
N GLU A 363 -65.56 33.05 -18.80
CA GLU A 363 -65.44 34.33 -18.07
C GLU A 363 -65.24 34.10 -16.57
N ARG A 364 -65.98 33.17 -15.95
CA ARG A 364 -65.77 32.79 -14.55
C ARG A 364 -64.38 32.17 -14.33
N ALA A 365 -63.92 31.28 -15.22
CA ALA A 365 -62.58 30.69 -15.16
C ALA A 365 -61.50 31.77 -15.25
N PHE A 366 -61.68 32.75 -16.15
CA PHE A 366 -60.74 33.87 -16.29
C PHE A 366 -60.84 34.91 -15.14
N GLY A 367 -61.94 34.93 -14.41
CA GLY A 367 -62.09 35.70 -13.16
C GLY A 367 -61.34 35.04 -12.01
N MET A 368 -61.18 33.72 -12.02
CA MET A 368 -60.39 32.97 -11.01
C MET A 368 -58.90 32.97 -11.32
N LEU A 369 -58.52 32.84 -12.59
CA LEU A 369 -57.15 32.80 -13.05
C LEU A 369 -57.02 33.60 -14.36
N GLU A 370 -56.13 34.59 -14.39
CA GLU A 370 -55.90 35.38 -15.63
C GLU A 370 -55.56 34.52 -16.82
N PRO A 371 -55.96 34.88 -18.05
CA PRO A 371 -55.75 34.11 -19.27
C PRO A 371 -54.26 33.75 -19.48
N THR A 372 -53.35 34.65 -19.16
CA THR A 372 -51.90 34.45 -19.23
C THR A 372 -51.44 33.42 -18.23
N ALA A 373 -51.90 33.50 -16.99
CA ALA A 373 -51.60 32.55 -15.91
C ALA A 373 -52.23 31.16 -16.22
N PHE A 374 -53.47 31.14 -16.77
CA PHE A 374 -54.13 29.91 -17.20
C PHE A 374 -53.32 29.16 -18.26
N SER A 375 -52.82 29.90 -19.26
CA SER A 375 -51.97 29.33 -20.31
C SER A 375 -50.66 28.79 -19.71
N SER A 376 -50.04 29.51 -18.78
CA SER A 376 -48.80 29.09 -18.10
C SER A 376 -49.02 27.84 -17.29
N VAL A 377 -50.07 27.77 -16.44
CA VAL A 377 -50.42 26.56 -15.68
C VAL A 377 -50.68 25.36 -16.56
N SER A 378 -51.46 25.54 -17.64
CA SER A 378 -51.76 24.47 -18.60
C SER A 378 -50.49 23.94 -19.28
N ASN A 379 -49.63 24.84 -19.76
CA ASN A 379 -48.38 24.47 -20.42
C ASN A 379 -47.41 23.81 -19.41
N PHE A 380 -47.31 24.29 -18.20
CA PHE A 380 -46.49 23.68 -17.16
C PHE A 380 -46.96 22.26 -16.87
N LEU A 381 -48.22 22.04 -16.57
CA LEU A 381 -48.75 20.72 -16.22
C LEU A 381 -48.67 19.71 -17.36
N ARG A 382 -48.67 20.14 -18.63
CA ARG A 382 -48.46 19.26 -19.77
C ARG A 382 -47.01 18.84 -19.96
N ASN A 383 -46.04 19.67 -19.57
CA ASN A 383 -44.64 19.51 -19.91
C ASN A 383 -43.78 19.15 -18.70
N VAL A 384 -44.30 19.27 -17.45
CA VAL A 384 -43.51 18.95 -16.26
C VAL A 384 -43.12 17.48 -16.26
N THR A 385 -41.86 17.22 -16.01
CA THR A 385 -41.32 15.88 -15.81
C THR A 385 -40.77 15.75 -14.40
N PHE A 386 -40.93 14.57 -13.82
CA PHE A 386 -40.38 14.20 -12.50
C PHE A 386 -39.28 13.15 -12.64
N ASP A 387 -38.75 12.96 -13.86
CA ASP A 387 -37.61 12.07 -14.04
C ASP A 387 -36.33 12.75 -13.53
N LYS A 388 -35.78 12.24 -12.45
CA LYS A 388 -34.55 12.74 -11.86
C LYS A 388 -33.39 12.80 -12.84
N LEU A 389 -33.30 11.85 -13.76
CA LEU A 389 -32.24 11.80 -14.78
C LEU A 389 -32.34 12.98 -15.76
N ASP A 390 -33.54 13.49 -16.09
CA ASP A 390 -33.70 14.67 -16.95
C ASP A 390 -33.02 15.89 -16.31
N TYR A 391 -33.20 16.09 -15.02
CA TYR A 391 -32.56 17.19 -14.29
C TYR A 391 -31.05 17.01 -14.19
N GLU A 392 -30.55 15.77 -13.93
CA GLU A 392 -29.11 15.50 -13.89
C GLU A 392 -28.46 15.81 -15.25
N TRP A 393 -29.01 15.30 -16.35
CA TRP A 393 -28.45 15.51 -17.69
C TRP A 393 -28.58 16.96 -18.16
N THR A 394 -29.63 17.67 -17.77
CA THR A 394 -29.76 19.11 -18.02
C THR A 394 -28.64 19.88 -17.31
N TYR A 395 -28.35 19.55 -16.06
CA TYR A 395 -27.24 20.14 -15.32
C TYR A 395 -25.87 19.90 -15.98
N PHE A 396 -25.62 18.70 -16.45
CA PHE A 396 -24.37 18.40 -17.17
C PHE A 396 -24.26 19.19 -18.47
N THR A 397 -25.34 19.38 -19.20
CA THR A 397 -25.35 20.21 -20.41
C THR A 397 -24.96 21.64 -20.09
N MET A 398 -25.50 22.21 -19.01
CA MET A 398 -25.15 23.58 -18.56
C MET A 398 -23.69 23.70 -18.14
N LEU A 399 -23.13 22.70 -17.48
CA LEU A 399 -21.74 22.70 -16.99
C LEU A 399 -20.73 22.18 -18.03
N SER A 400 -21.16 21.76 -19.22
CA SER A 400 -20.30 21.19 -20.25
C SER A 400 -19.00 22.00 -20.50
N PRO A 401 -19.01 23.35 -20.60
CA PRO A 401 -17.78 24.12 -20.80
C PRO A 401 -16.77 23.98 -19.63
N THR A 402 -17.28 23.93 -18.41
CA THR A 402 -16.46 23.79 -17.20
C THR A 402 -15.88 22.37 -17.10
N ILE A 403 -16.69 21.36 -17.37
CA ILE A 403 -16.28 19.95 -17.41
C ILE A 403 -15.16 19.75 -18.41
N LYS A 404 -15.33 20.25 -19.64
CA LYS A 404 -14.34 20.16 -20.72
C LYS A 404 -13.03 20.84 -20.36
N ARG A 405 -13.08 22.04 -19.78
CA ARG A 405 -11.89 22.79 -19.35
C ARG A 405 -11.07 22.04 -18.30
N ASN A 406 -11.73 21.34 -17.37
CA ASN A 406 -11.09 20.69 -16.25
C ASN A 406 -10.65 19.25 -16.56
N LEU A 407 -11.37 18.50 -17.39
CA LEU A 407 -11.12 17.07 -17.59
C LEU A 407 -10.39 16.73 -18.90
N ARG A 408 -10.59 17.47 -19.99
CA ARG A 408 -10.03 17.08 -21.30
C ARG A 408 -8.53 16.96 -21.33
N HIS A 409 -7.80 17.85 -20.65
CA HIS A 409 -6.34 17.81 -20.62
C HIS A 409 -5.82 16.59 -19.82
N LEU A 410 -6.51 16.17 -18.73
CA LEU A 410 -6.19 14.96 -18.00
C LEU A 410 -6.50 13.73 -18.85
N PHE A 411 -7.70 13.69 -19.41
CA PHE A 411 -8.16 12.60 -20.26
C PHE A 411 -7.26 12.36 -21.48
N CYS A 412 -6.78 13.43 -22.15
CA CYS A 412 -5.92 13.31 -23.33
C CYS A 412 -4.48 12.92 -23.00
N ASP A 413 -3.96 13.25 -21.82
CA ASP A 413 -2.56 13.02 -21.46
C ASP A 413 -2.31 11.63 -20.83
N LEU A 414 -3.37 10.92 -20.39
CA LEU A 414 -3.30 9.58 -19.82
C LEU A 414 -3.48 8.50 -20.91
N ASP A 415 -2.84 7.35 -20.70
CA ASP A 415 -2.90 6.21 -21.62
C ASP A 415 -3.70 5.08 -20.98
N PHE A 416 -5.01 5.07 -21.29
CA PHE A 416 -5.96 4.09 -20.75
C PHE A 416 -5.94 2.80 -21.56
N ALA A 417 -5.98 1.67 -20.85
CA ALA A 417 -6.10 0.36 -21.44
C ALA A 417 -7.04 -0.52 -20.60
N GLY A 418 -7.49 -1.63 -21.17
CA GLY A 418 -8.41 -2.53 -20.50
C GLY A 418 -8.47 -3.89 -21.17
N ARG A 419 -9.15 -4.84 -20.51
CA ARG A 419 -9.37 -6.19 -21.00
C ARG A 419 -10.42 -6.20 -22.13
N LEU A 420 -10.48 -7.31 -22.88
CA LEU A 420 -11.41 -7.49 -24.01
C LEU A 420 -12.90 -7.25 -23.63
N GLU A 421 -13.29 -7.56 -22.42
CA GLU A 421 -14.64 -7.34 -21.88
C GLU A 421 -15.03 -5.85 -21.91
N ASN A 422 -14.07 -4.97 -21.75
CA ASN A 422 -14.23 -3.50 -21.74
C ASN A 422 -13.91 -2.86 -23.10
N ALA A 423 -13.76 -3.64 -24.18
CA ALA A 423 -13.40 -3.15 -25.49
C ALA A 423 -14.29 -2.00 -26.01
N PRO A 424 -15.61 -1.99 -25.83
CA PRO A 424 -16.44 -0.86 -26.24
C PRO A 424 -16.07 0.46 -25.56
N LEU A 425 -15.80 0.43 -24.25
CA LEU A 425 -15.41 1.62 -23.49
C LEU A 425 -14.00 2.08 -23.90
N VAL A 426 -13.06 1.17 -24.06
CA VAL A 426 -11.71 1.47 -24.55
C VAL A 426 -11.77 2.10 -25.94
N THR A 427 -12.61 1.56 -26.84
CA THR A 427 -12.83 2.14 -28.18
C THR A 427 -13.38 3.57 -28.09
N ALA A 428 -14.38 3.80 -27.25
CA ALA A 428 -14.94 5.14 -27.04
C ALA A 428 -13.88 6.13 -26.54
N ILE A 429 -13.07 5.72 -25.57
CA ILE A 429 -11.96 6.51 -25.02
C ILE A 429 -10.95 6.84 -26.13
N THR A 430 -10.50 5.85 -26.89
CA THR A 430 -9.52 6.01 -27.97
C THR A 430 -10.01 6.98 -29.06
N VAL A 431 -11.25 6.79 -29.53
CA VAL A 431 -11.86 7.68 -30.53
C VAL A 431 -11.92 9.12 -30.01
N MET A 432 -12.38 9.32 -28.79
CA MET A 432 -12.46 10.65 -28.20
C MET A 432 -11.08 11.29 -28.02
N GLN A 433 -10.09 10.54 -27.51
CA GLN A 433 -8.72 11.03 -27.36
C GLN A 433 -8.10 11.43 -28.70
N ASP A 434 -8.26 10.61 -29.74
CA ASP A 434 -7.74 10.89 -31.08
C ASP A 434 -8.34 12.16 -31.68
N LEU A 435 -9.64 12.36 -31.54
CA LEU A 435 -10.32 13.57 -32.01
C LEU A 435 -9.83 14.79 -31.25
N LEU A 436 -9.75 14.72 -29.92
CA LEU A 436 -9.34 15.83 -29.07
C LEU A 436 -7.86 16.19 -29.27
N ARG A 437 -6.97 15.20 -29.39
CA ARG A 437 -5.52 15.41 -29.66
C ARG A 437 -5.28 16.08 -31.02
N ARG A 438 -6.11 15.79 -32.01
CA ARG A 438 -6.09 16.46 -33.33
C ARG A 438 -6.78 17.82 -33.33
N SER A 439 -7.17 18.33 -32.15
CA SER A 439 -7.92 19.59 -32.00
C SER A 439 -9.24 19.64 -32.77
N LYS A 440 -9.82 18.47 -33.05
CA LYS A 440 -11.13 18.36 -33.70
C LYS A 440 -12.26 18.50 -32.69
N SER A 441 -13.30 19.22 -33.06
CA SER A 441 -14.51 19.28 -32.22
C SER A 441 -15.24 17.95 -32.27
N LEU A 442 -15.54 17.37 -31.10
CA LEU A 442 -16.34 16.14 -31.02
C LEU A 442 -17.72 16.30 -31.68
N ARG A 443 -18.29 17.52 -31.68
CA ARG A 443 -19.57 17.84 -32.31
C ARG A 443 -19.55 17.79 -33.85
N GLN A 444 -18.35 17.88 -34.45
CA GLN A 444 -18.15 17.83 -35.89
C GLN A 444 -17.78 16.42 -36.37
N ALA A 445 -17.56 15.49 -35.46
CA ALA A 445 -17.29 14.11 -35.78
C ALA A 445 -18.61 13.40 -36.17
N ASP A 446 -18.52 12.41 -37.07
CA ASP A 446 -19.65 11.56 -37.40
C ASP A 446 -20.09 10.78 -36.14
N SER A 447 -21.37 10.84 -35.81
CA SER A 447 -21.96 10.14 -34.67
C SER A 447 -21.74 8.61 -34.74
N ALA A 448 -21.59 8.05 -35.95
CA ALA A 448 -21.29 6.63 -36.15
C ALA A 448 -19.91 6.21 -35.61
N GLN A 449 -18.98 7.16 -35.34
CA GLN A 449 -17.66 6.87 -34.74
C GLN A 449 -17.74 6.58 -33.25
N PHE A 450 -18.82 7.00 -32.59
CA PHE A 450 -18.99 6.82 -31.15
C PHE A 450 -19.72 5.51 -30.84
N PRO A 451 -19.11 4.53 -30.15
CA PRO A 451 -19.76 3.26 -29.83
C PRO A 451 -21.04 3.45 -29.00
N GLU A 452 -22.21 3.12 -29.58
CA GLU A 452 -23.47 3.16 -28.84
C GLU A 452 -23.59 2.06 -27.79
N SER A 453 -22.79 0.98 -27.90
CA SER A 453 -22.78 -0.15 -26.97
C SER A 453 -22.37 0.22 -25.55
N VAL A 454 -21.64 1.34 -25.36
CA VAL A 454 -21.32 1.85 -24.04
C VAL A 454 -22.49 2.56 -23.36
N ILE A 455 -23.57 2.88 -24.10
CA ILE A 455 -24.72 3.63 -23.57
C ILE A 455 -25.70 2.66 -22.90
N PRO A 456 -25.87 2.73 -21.55
CA PRO A 456 -26.88 1.95 -20.86
C PRO A 456 -28.28 2.23 -21.42
N GLN A 457 -29.10 1.20 -21.54
CA GLN A 457 -30.44 1.32 -22.16
C GLN A 457 -31.30 2.41 -21.48
N ILE A 458 -31.20 2.53 -20.16
CA ILE A 458 -31.93 3.54 -19.37
C ILE A 458 -31.53 4.98 -19.73
N LEU A 459 -30.31 5.20 -20.23
CA LEU A 459 -29.80 6.53 -20.57
C LEU A 459 -30.01 6.92 -22.03
N LYS A 460 -30.44 6.01 -22.89
CA LYS A 460 -30.61 6.30 -24.32
C LYS A 460 -31.52 7.49 -24.58
N LYS A 461 -32.65 7.61 -23.87
CA LYS A 461 -33.59 8.75 -24.02
C LYS A 461 -32.99 10.11 -23.65
N HIS A 462 -31.94 10.13 -22.83
CA HIS A 462 -31.29 11.36 -22.37
C HIS A 462 -30.08 11.77 -23.24
N LEU A 463 -29.51 10.81 -23.99
CA LEU A 463 -28.34 11.03 -24.83
C LEU A 463 -28.71 11.26 -26.32
N PHE A 464 -29.91 10.90 -26.76
CA PHE A 464 -30.36 11.13 -28.11
C PHE A 464 -31.44 12.22 -28.15
N THR A 465 -31.22 13.26 -28.94
CA THR A 465 -32.21 14.30 -29.22
C THR A 465 -32.93 14.00 -30.53
N GLU A 466 -34.25 14.12 -30.55
CA GLU A 466 -35.02 14.02 -31.77
C GLU A 466 -34.95 15.36 -32.52
N SER A 467 -34.38 15.36 -33.72
CA SER A 467 -34.44 16.49 -34.65
C SER A 467 -35.40 16.16 -35.78
N ILE A 468 -36.30 17.11 -36.12
CA ILE A 468 -37.17 17.00 -37.25
C ILE A 468 -36.47 17.65 -38.45
N THR A 469 -36.12 16.86 -39.45
CA THR A 469 -35.57 17.32 -40.73
C THR A 469 -36.56 16.97 -41.84
N ASP A 470 -36.43 17.59 -43.00
CA ASP A 470 -37.33 17.37 -44.18
C ASP A 470 -37.46 15.89 -44.63
N GLY A 471 -36.59 15.00 -44.09
CA GLY A 471 -36.64 13.56 -44.33
C GLY A 471 -37.23 12.72 -43.19
N GLY A 472 -37.82 13.35 -42.13
CA GLY A 472 -38.45 12.66 -41.01
C GLY A 472 -37.72 12.89 -39.68
N LYS A 473 -38.15 12.18 -38.60
CA LYS A 473 -37.52 12.23 -37.28
C LYS A 473 -36.18 11.50 -37.30
N ARG A 474 -35.09 12.21 -37.11
CA ARG A 474 -33.76 11.61 -36.89
C ARG A 474 -33.35 11.79 -35.42
N LYS A 475 -32.83 10.72 -34.83
CA LYS A 475 -32.20 10.77 -33.52
C LYS A 475 -30.72 11.13 -33.69
N ALA A 476 -30.31 12.24 -33.12
CA ALA A 476 -28.91 12.69 -33.09
C ALA A 476 -28.35 12.50 -31.70
N LEU A 477 -27.13 11.95 -31.62
CA LEU A 477 -26.40 11.79 -30.34
C LEU A 477 -25.99 13.16 -29.81
N ASP A 478 -26.34 13.47 -28.55
CA ASP A 478 -25.79 14.62 -27.82
C ASP A 478 -24.36 14.27 -27.38
N VAL A 479 -23.40 14.74 -28.15
CA VAL A 479 -21.99 14.41 -27.96
C VAL A 479 -21.43 14.98 -26.64
N ASP A 480 -21.96 16.09 -26.14
CA ASP A 480 -21.52 16.67 -24.86
C ASP A 480 -21.96 15.79 -23.68
N ARG A 481 -23.16 15.25 -23.75
CA ARG A 481 -23.65 14.28 -22.75
C ARG A 481 -22.90 12.94 -22.87
N TYR A 482 -22.62 12.51 -24.10
CA TYR A 482 -21.83 11.30 -24.35
C TYR A 482 -20.41 11.43 -23.76
N GLU A 483 -19.73 12.55 -23.98
CA GLU A 483 -18.41 12.83 -23.42
C GLU A 483 -18.43 12.64 -21.90
N PHE A 484 -19.42 13.21 -21.21
CA PHE A 484 -19.50 13.07 -19.77
C PHE A 484 -19.88 11.65 -19.33
N LEU A 485 -20.73 10.96 -20.08
CA LEU A 485 -21.02 9.53 -19.83
C LEU A 485 -19.75 8.69 -19.87
N VAL A 486 -18.91 8.88 -20.90
CA VAL A 486 -17.63 8.16 -21.01
C VAL A 486 -16.73 8.47 -19.81
N TYR A 487 -16.65 9.72 -19.35
CA TYR A 487 -15.89 10.07 -18.14
C TYR A 487 -16.43 9.37 -16.88
N ARG A 488 -17.75 9.26 -16.71
CA ARG A 488 -18.36 8.51 -15.60
C ARG A 488 -18.05 7.02 -15.66
N LEU A 489 -18.16 6.42 -16.83
CA LEU A 489 -17.87 5.00 -17.03
C LEU A 489 -16.38 4.72 -16.82
N LEU A 490 -15.51 5.58 -17.35
CA LEU A 490 -14.06 5.49 -17.15
C LEU A 490 -13.68 5.59 -15.66
N ARG A 491 -14.24 6.57 -14.94
CA ARG A 491 -14.04 6.68 -13.51
C ARG A 491 -14.42 5.38 -12.80
N ASN A 492 -15.63 4.87 -13.05
CA ASN A 492 -16.10 3.66 -12.38
C ASN A 492 -15.20 2.45 -12.70
N ALA A 493 -14.76 2.33 -13.95
CA ALA A 493 -13.88 1.25 -14.38
C ALA A 493 -12.46 1.35 -13.79
N LEU A 494 -11.96 2.57 -13.55
CA LEU A 494 -10.69 2.78 -12.83
C LEU A 494 -10.81 2.45 -11.34
N GLU A 495 -11.92 2.86 -10.71
CA GLU A 495 -12.20 2.55 -9.30
C GLU A 495 -12.43 1.05 -9.05
N SER A 496 -12.99 0.31 -10.01
CA SER A 496 -13.18 -1.15 -9.93
C SER A 496 -11.95 -1.96 -10.37
N GLY A 497 -10.96 -1.34 -11.02
CA GLY A 497 -9.81 -2.03 -11.60
C GLY A 497 -10.10 -2.75 -12.94
N ASP A 498 -11.24 -2.47 -13.57
CA ASP A 498 -11.60 -3.02 -14.88
C ASP A 498 -10.84 -2.37 -16.03
N LEU A 499 -10.45 -1.10 -15.86
CA LEU A 499 -9.51 -0.38 -16.69
C LEU A 499 -8.28 0.00 -15.90
N TYR A 500 -7.16 0.08 -16.58
CA TYR A 500 -5.88 0.48 -16.02
C TYR A 500 -5.22 1.57 -16.88
N VAL A 501 -4.19 2.19 -16.33
CA VAL A 501 -3.43 3.22 -17.03
C VAL A 501 -1.98 2.75 -17.17
N ASN A 502 -1.52 2.73 -18.41
CA ASN A 502 -0.12 2.40 -18.68
C ASN A 502 0.80 3.39 -17.96
N HIS A 503 1.91 2.88 -17.45
CA HIS A 503 2.91 3.69 -16.76
C HIS A 503 2.41 4.35 -15.45
N SER A 504 1.44 3.73 -14.77
CA SER A 504 1.00 4.02 -13.42
C SER A 504 1.67 3.08 -12.39
N ASN A 505 1.72 3.44 -11.12
CA ASN A 505 2.10 2.52 -10.05
C ASN A 505 0.87 1.85 -9.43
N GLU A 506 -0.20 2.63 -9.20
CA GLU A 506 -1.39 2.18 -8.47
C GLU A 506 -2.47 1.66 -9.40
N PHE A 507 -2.63 2.30 -10.58
CA PHE A 507 -3.66 1.96 -11.57
C PHE A 507 -3.11 1.12 -12.74
N ARG A 508 -2.10 0.28 -12.48
CA ARG A 508 -1.53 -0.64 -13.47
C ARG A 508 -2.37 -1.92 -13.59
N GLN A 509 -2.14 -2.68 -14.65
CA GLN A 509 -2.77 -3.99 -14.77
C GLN A 509 -2.20 -4.97 -13.73
N PHE A 510 -3.04 -5.91 -13.29
CA PHE A 510 -2.64 -6.94 -12.33
C PHE A 510 -1.50 -7.82 -12.86
N GLU A 511 -1.47 -8.05 -14.16
CA GLU A 511 -0.47 -8.85 -14.85
C GLU A 511 0.96 -8.27 -14.70
N ASP A 512 1.10 -6.97 -14.47
CA ASP A 512 2.41 -6.33 -14.22
C ASP A 512 3.06 -6.79 -12.89
N ASP A 513 2.28 -7.33 -11.98
CA ASP A 513 2.75 -7.90 -10.70
C ASP A 513 3.05 -9.39 -10.79
N LEU A 514 2.74 -10.02 -11.92
CA LEU A 514 2.99 -11.43 -12.17
C LEU A 514 4.29 -11.64 -12.96
N ILE A 515 4.87 -12.81 -12.80
CA ILE A 515 5.97 -13.26 -13.65
C ILE A 515 5.40 -13.48 -15.05
N SER A 516 6.00 -12.85 -16.08
CA SER A 516 5.53 -13.00 -17.45
C SER A 516 5.55 -14.46 -17.92
N ASP A 517 4.63 -14.85 -18.80
CA ASP A 517 4.55 -16.20 -19.34
C ASP A 517 5.86 -16.65 -20.01
N ALA A 518 6.55 -15.74 -20.70
CA ALA A 518 7.85 -16.01 -21.33
C ALA A 518 8.91 -16.36 -20.28
N ARG A 519 8.94 -15.70 -19.15
CA ARG A 519 9.84 -16.00 -18.03
C ARG A 519 9.42 -17.27 -17.30
N TRP A 520 8.10 -17.46 -17.12
CA TRP A 520 7.56 -18.65 -16.47
C TRP A 520 7.70 -19.94 -17.28
N ALA A 521 7.87 -19.84 -18.61
CA ALA A 521 8.24 -20.98 -19.45
C ALA A 521 9.57 -21.63 -19.01
N HIS A 522 10.43 -20.88 -18.33
CA HIS A 522 11.69 -21.34 -17.74
C HIS A 522 11.60 -21.38 -16.20
N LYS A 523 10.49 -21.87 -15.66
CA LYS A 523 10.17 -21.82 -14.22
C LYS A 523 11.28 -22.36 -13.32
N ASP A 524 11.98 -23.41 -13.72
CA ASP A 524 13.03 -24.02 -12.90
C ASP A 524 14.21 -23.05 -12.70
N ALA A 525 14.56 -22.27 -13.72
CA ALA A 525 15.58 -21.22 -13.61
C ALA A 525 15.09 -20.07 -12.72
N VAL A 526 13.83 -19.67 -12.85
CA VAL A 526 13.21 -18.62 -12.01
C VAL A 526 13.16 -19.06 -10.55
N LEU A 527 12.74 -20.29 -10.27
CA LEU A 527 12.67 -20.84 -8.92
C LEU A 527 14.07 -20.98 -8.29
N ALA A 528 15.06 -21.37 -9.09
CA ALA A 528 16.46 -21.41 -8.64
C ALA A 528 17.01 -20.01 -8.33
N GLU A 529 16.64 -19.00 -9.12
CA GLU A 529 17.00 -17.58 -8.89
C GLU A 529 16.38 -17.06 -7.59
N ILE A 530 15.10 -17.38 -7.33
CA ILE A 530 14.40 -17.02 -6.10
C ILE A 530 15.04 -17.73 -4.89
N GLY A 531 15.52 -18.97 -5.07
CA GLY A 531 16.26 -19.69 -4.06
C GLY A 531 15.46 -20.08 -2.81
N GLN A 532 14.13 -20.19 -2.93
CA GLN A 532 13.24 -20.58 -1.82
C GLN A 532 12.83 -22.05 -1.97
N PRO A 533 13.35 -22.98 -1.14
CA PRO A 533 13.07 -24.42 -1.24
C PRO A 533 11.58 -24.76 -1.18
N ILE A 534 10.79 -23.95 -0.46
CA ILE A 534 9.34 -24.14 -0.31
C ILE A 534 8.60 -24.04 -1.65
N LEU A 535 9.14 -23.28 -2.62
CA LEU A 535 8.53 -23.11 -3.94
C LEU A 535 8.83 -24.25 -4.90
N THR A 536 9.86 -25.06 -4.61
CA THR A 536 10.28 -26.20 -5.45
C THR A 536 9.81 -27.54 -4.90
N ALA A 537 9.47 -27.60 -3.61
CA ALA A 537 8.97 -28.82 -2.97
C ALA A 537 7.51 -29.09 -3.36
N PRO A 538 7.08 -30.37 -3.45
CA PRO A 538 5.67 -30.70 -3.58
C PRO A 538 4.86 -30.07 -2.47
N ILE A 539 3.66 -29.55 -2.81
CA ILE A 539 2.81 -28.84 -1.85
C ILE A 539 2.43 -29.71 -0.66
N GLU A 540 2.19 -31.00 -0.89
CA GLU A 540 1.83 -31.98 0.12
C GLU A 540 2.95 -32.16 1.16
N GLU A 541 4.22 -32.22 0.71
CA GLU A 541 5.39 -32.32 1.60
C GLU A 541 5.58 -31.03 2.41
N THR A 542 5.39 -29.89 1.75
CA THR A 542 5.46 -28.60 2.40
C THR A 542 4.40 -28.46 3.49
N LEU A 543 3.16 -28.81 3.17
CA LEU A 543 2.04 -28.77 4.12
C LEU A 543 2.24 -29.80 5.26
N ALA A 544 2.71 -31.00 4.99
CA ALA A 544 3.05 -31.98 6.01
C ALA A 544 4.13 -31.48 6.96
N THR A 545 5.20 -30.89 6.40
CA THR A 545 6.29 -30.29 7.19
C THR A 545 5.78 -29.13 8.07
N LEU A 546 4.95 -28.24 7.53
CA LEU A 546 4.38 -27.14 8.28
C LEU A 546 3.45 -27.63 9.38
N ARG A 547 2.62 -28.66 9.09
CA ARG A 547 1.74 -29.29 10.09
C ARG A 547 2.54 -29.89 11.24
N THR A 548 3.57 -30.69 10.94
CA THR A 548 4.44 -31.26 11.97
C THR A 548 5.10 -30.20 12.83
N LYS A 549 5.65 -29.14 12.21
CA LYS A 549 6.24 -28.01 12.95
C LYS A 549 5.22 -27.29 13.83
N LEU A 550 3.98 -27.14 13.35
CA LEU A 550 2.90 -26.53 14.13
C LEU A 550 2.50 -27.41 15.31
N GLU A 551 2.32 -28.72 15.08
CA GLU A 551 2.00 -29.70 16.12
C GLU A 551 3.08 -29.73 17.21
N ASP A 552 4.35 -29.79 16.84
CA ASP A 552 5.49 -29.71 17.79
C ASP A 552 5.46 -28.42 18.63
N ARG A 553 5.14 -27.29 17.99
CA ARG A 553 5.02 -26.01 18.72
C ARG A 553 3.81 -26.01 19.66
N LEU A 554 2.68 -26.56 19.23
CA LEU A 554 1.47 -26.66 20.05
C LEU A 554 1.72 -27.57 21.27
N VAL A 555 2.39 -28.72 21.09
CA VAL A 555 2.78 -29.60 22.20
C VAL A 555 3.63 -28.83 23.21
N LYS A 556 4.66 -28.12 22.77
CA LYS A 556 5.52 -27.31 23.65
C LYS A 556 4.76 -26.20 24.37
N VAL A 557 3.83 -25.54 23.69
CA VAL A 557 2.97 -24.51 24.32
C VAL A 557 2.06 -25.16 25.36
N ASN A 558 1.43 -26.30 25.04
CA ASN A 558 0.57 -27.03 25.97
C ASN A 558 1.32 -27.50 27.23
N GLU A 559 2.54 -28.00 27.08
CA GLU A 559 3.40 -28.37 28.21
C GLU A 559 3.70 -27.14 29.10
N ARG A 560 4.02 -25.98 28.50
CA ARG A 560 4.27 -24.73 29.23
C ARG A 560 3.00 -24.25 29.96
N VAL A 561 1.84 -24.31 29.29
CA VAL A 561 0.56 -23.94 29.90
C VAL A 561 0.19 -24.91 31.02
N ALA A 562 0.43 -26.21 30.85
CA ALA A 562 0.16 -27.23 31.87
C ALA A 562 1.03 -27.02 33.14
N ASN A 563 2.25 -26.54 32.96
CA ASN A 563 3.17 -26.25 34.06
C ASN A 563 2.95 -24.87 34.72
N CYS A 564 1.89 -24.14 34.34
CA CYS A 564 1.52 -22.81 34.87
C CYS A 564 2.65 -21.77 34.78
N VAL A 565 3.48 -21.85 33.75
CA VAL A 565 4.67 -20.98 33.60
C VAL A 565 4.29 -19.57 33.12
N ASN A 566 3.07 -19.38 32.62
CA ASN A 566 2.61 -18.09 32.10
C ASN A 566 1.63 -17.43 33.09
N ALA A 567 2.01 -16.25 33.60
CA ALA A 567 1.21 -15.47 34.55
C ALA A 567 -0.16 -15.02 33.98
N HIS A 568 -0.29 -15.01 32.65
CA HIS A 568 -1.52 -14.59 31.96
C HIS A 568 -2.46 -15.76 31.58
N ILE A 569 -2.10 -16.99 31.92
CA ILE A 569 -2.91 -18.17 31.62
C ILE A 569 -3.21 -18.92 32.93
N LYS A 570 -4.50 -19.09 33.21
CA LYS A 570 -4.97 -19.91 34.32
C LYS A 570 -5.52 -21.23 33.78
N VAL A 571 -4.97 -22.33 34.27
CA VAL A 571 -5.44 -23.68 33.95
C VAL A 571 -6.21 -24.24 35.15
N ALA A 572 -7.45 -24.69 34.93
CA ALA A 572 -8.29 -25.33 35.93
C ALA A 572 -8.78 -26.70 35.44
N GLY A 573 -8.89 -27.68 36.34
CA GLY A 573 -9.33 -29.04 36.04
C GLY A 573 -8.17 -30.01 35.83
N GLN A 574 -8.50 -31.33 35.73
CA GLN A 574 -7.53 -32.41 35.51
C GLN A 574 -7.95 -33.28 34.32
N GLY A 575 -6.98 -33.89 33.63
CA GLY A 575 -7.19 -34.76 32.47
C GLY A 575 -7.92 -34.07 31.32
N GLU A 576 -8.91 -34.75 30.72
CA GLU A 576 -9.72 -34.22 29.61
C GLU A 576 -10.64 -33.05 30.01
N LYS A 577 -10.83 -32.79 31.30
CA LYS A 577 -11.61 -31.67 31.84
C LYS A 577 -10.78 -30.44 32.10
N LYS A 578 -9.49 -30.42 31.68
CA LYS A 578 -8.66 -29.22 31.76
C LYS A 578 -9.27 -28.11 30.93
N ARG A 579 -9.47 -26.94 31.55
CA ARG A 579 -9.88 -25.69 30.90
C ARG A 579 -8.84 -24.63 31.20
N TRP A 580 -8.53 -23.85 30.20
CA TRP A 580 -7.65 -22.70 30.36
C TRP A 580 -8.43 -21.41 30.14
N SER A 581 -8.02 -20.35 30.81
CA SER A 581 -8.55 -19.01 30.66
C SER A 581 -7.42 -18.00 30.64
N LEU A 582 -7.58 -16.92 29.85
CA LEU A 582 -6.62 -15.83 29.84
C LEU A 582 -6.92 -14.88 31.01
N ILE A 583 -5.87 -14.46 31.70
CA ILE A 583 -5.93 -13.43 32.73
C ILE A 583 -5.47 -12.13 32.09
N TYR A 584 -6.38 -11.20 31.90
CA TYR A 584 -6.06 -9.88 31.36
C TYR A 584 -5.71 -8.94 32.51
N PRO A 585 -4.55 -8.24 32.47
CA PRO A 585 -4.32 -7.14 33.37
C PRO A 585 -5.31 -6.02 33.06
N THR A 586 -6.03 -5.54 34.07
CA THR A 586 -6.91 -4.39 33.93
C THR A 586 -6.10 -3.09 34.02
N ILE A 587 -6.43 -2.11 33.19
CA ILE A 587 -5.92 -0.75 33.31
C ILE A 587 -6.75 -0.04 34.39
N PRO A 588 -6.16 0.45 35.50
CA PRO A 588 -6.92 1.01 36.62
C PRO A 588 -7.83 2.19 36.20
N GLU A 589 -7.40 3.00 35.23
CA GLU A 589 -8.12 4.21 34.81
C GLU A 589 -9.34 3.91 33.95
N THR A 590 -9.35 2.80 33.22
CA THR A 590 -10.43 2.49 32.26
C THR A 590 -11.22 1.22 32.62
N GLY A 591 -10.73 0.41 33.54
CA GLY A 591 -11.30 -0.89 33.87
C GLY A 591 -11.23 -1.94 32.75
N ASN A 592 -10.60 -1.60 31.60
CA ASN A 592 -10.48 -2.44 30.43
C ASN A 592 -9.08 -3.07 30.31
N ALA A 593 -9.01 -4.29 29.79
CA ALA A 593 -7.73 -4.90 29.48
C ALA A 593 -7.03 -4.16 28.32
N PRO A 594 -5.70 -3.95 28.35
CA PRO A 594 -4.94 -3.27 27.28
C PRO A 594 -5.18 -3.84 25.90
N PHE A 595 -5.41 -5.15 25.81
CA PHE A 595 -5.70 -5.85 24.57
C PHE A 595 -7.01 -5.37 23.88
N TYR A 596 -8.02 -5.00 24.64
CA TYR A 596 -9.28 -4.48 24.13
C TYR A 596 -9.13 -3.11 23.48
N ASN A 597 -8.20 -2.30 23.98
CA ASN A 597 -7.97 -0.94 23.47
C ASN A 597 -7.14 -0.96 22.17
N GLN A 598 -6.41 -2.05 21.90
CA GLN A 598 -5.58 -2.20 20.70
C GLN A 598 -6.30 -2.84 19.50
N LEU A 599 -7.49 -3.42 19.73
CA LEU A 599 -8.30 -4.08 18.69
C LEU A 599 -9.72 -3.49 18.64
N PRO A 600 -9.88 -2.20 18.31
CA PRO A 600 -11.20 -1.60 18.18
C PRO A 600 -11.98 -2.27 17.05
N GLY A 601 -13.14 -2.82 17.38
CA GLY A 601 -14.12 -3.34 16.42
C GLY A 601 -14.12 -4.84 16.18
N ILE A 602 -13.22 -5.63 16.78
CA ILE A 602 -13.29 -7.09 16.68
C ILE A 602 -13.94 -7.64 17.96
N PRO A 603 -15.13 -8.28 17.90
CA PRO A 603 -15.72 -8.91 19.07
C PRO A 603 -14.80 -9.99 19.62
N VAL A 604 -14.53 -9.98 20.93
CA VAL A 604 -13.65 -10.97 21.60
C VAL A 604 -14.09 -12.41 21.34
N ALA A 605 -15.40 -12.64 21.19
CA ALA A 605 -15.92 -13.93 20.80
C ALA A 605 -15.41 -14.42 19.43
N GLN A 606 -15.19 -13.51 18.47
CA GLN A 606 -14.60 -13.87 17.16
C GLN A 606 -13.10 -14.12 17.28
N LEU A 607 -12.39 -13.34 18.11
CA LEU A 607 -10.97 -13.54 18.35
C LEU A 607 -10.71 -14.88 19.05
N LEU A 608 -11.52 -15.22 20.05
CA LEU A 608 -11.43 -16.51 20.75
C LEU A 608 -11.80 -17.70 19.82
N ARG A 609 -12.73 -17.53 18.88
CA ARG A 609 -13.00 -18.53 17.84
C ARG A 609 -11.79 -18.72 16.91
N PHE A 610 -11.13 -17.65 16.53
CA PHE A 610 -9.92 -17.68 15.68
C PHE A 610 -8.76 -18.40 16.38
N VAL A 611 -8.54 -18.11 17.68
CA VAL A 611 -7.48 -18.72 18.49
C VAL A 611 -7.77 -20.18 18.82
N ASN A 612 -9.03 -20.56 18.96
CA ASN A 612 -9.44 -21.93 19.34
C ASN A 612 -9.71 -22.87 18.15
N GLY A 613 -9.52 -22.38 16.90
CA GLY A 613 -9.70 -23.23 15.72
C GLY A 613 -11.12 -23.75 15.48
N ASN A 614 -12.12 -23.21 16.16
CA ASN A 614 -13.53 -23.49 15.88
C ASN A 614 -14.00 -22.53 14.78
N THR A 615 -13.88 -22.99 13.56
CA THR A 615 -14.62 -22.47 12.41
C THR A 615 -16.06 -22.89 12.49
#